data_fd2d0a37d40ab324def3199bd0deab0c
#
_entry.id   fd2d0a37d40ab324def3199bd0deab0c
#
_cell.length_a   1.000
_cell.length_b   1.000
_cell.length_c   1.000
_cell.angle_alpha   90.00
_cell.angle_beta   90.00
_cell.angle_gamma   90.00
#
_symmetry.space_group_name_H-M   'P 1'
#
loop_
_entity.id
_entity.type
_entity.pdbx_description
1 polymer ?
#
loop_
_entity_poly.entity_id
_entity_poly.type
_entity_poly.pdbx_seq_one_letter_code
_entity_poly.pdbx_strand_id
1 'polypeptide(L)'
;MAKFATDIEEQIAILESRGMIISDKEKAKECLLDIGYFRLGFYWFPFEKTYPRKANRTHEFKEGTSFDYVIRLYYFDYDLRNILLKYISRVEINFRTKLIYHASNRYKQEPFWYQDSKYVNKVFLEDDVMEKAMKDASKEDVIIHDMKAHKRNVSPAWKAMEFFSFGATISLYDNLKEGPLKCEISKLYGISSPNNFLSYIDTIRKLRNFCAHGKVLFDKNLPEAISNGPLGYLGNNKTQLFGAYLVLEYILGQVSHNRVQDMRSEVKALFDNMPDDVVKSIILQNSGFQLSKL
;
A
#
# COMPACT_ATOMS: atom_id res chain seq x y z
N MET A 1 -13.76 32.58 3.71
CA MET A 1 -14.75 32.41 4.79
C MET A 1 -14.66 30.99 5.34
N ALA A 2 -14.65 30.79 6.65
CA ALA A 2 -14.77 29.47 7.26
C ALA A 2 -16.14 28.88 6.88
N LYS A 3 -16.18 27.61 6.44
CA LYS A 3 -17.44 26.91 6.23
C LYS A 3 -17.91 26.37 7.56
N PHE A 4 -19.20 26.53 7.85
CA PHE A 4 -19.80 25.92 9.04
C PHE A 4 -20.06 24.44 8.83
N ALA A 5 -20.15 23.66 9.92
CA ALA A 5 -20.58 22.28 9.87
C ALA A 5 -22.05 22.22 9.37
N THR A 6 -22.36 21.17 8.63
CA THR A 6 -23.72 20.87 8.14
C THR A 6 -24.19 19.58 8.78
N ASP A 7 -25.47 19.49 9.08
CA ASP A 7 -26.11 18.25 9.51
C ASP A 7 -26.35 17.31 8.30
N ILE A 8 -26.83 16.10 8.59
CA ILE A 8 -27.01 15.07 7.56
C ILE A 8 -28.10 15.45 6.55
N GLU A 9 -29.18 16.08 6.99
CA GLU A 9 -30.27 16.53 6.10
C GLU A 9 -29.78 17.63 5.15
N GLU A 10 -29.02 18.58 5.67
CA GLU A 10 -28.37 19.63 4.88
C GLU A 10 -27.38 19.04 3.87
N GLN A 11 -26.58 18.01 4.25
CA GLN A 11 -25.66 17.33 3.36
C GLN A 11 -26.37 16.65 2.20
N ILE A 12 -27.48 15.95 2.48
CA ILE A 12 -28.33 15.33 1.45
C ILE A 12 -28.90 16.40 0.52
N ALA A 13 -29.48 17.47 1.07
CA ALA A 13 -30.04 18.56 0.27
C ALA A 13 -28.98 19.23 -0.65
N ILE A 14 -27.74 19.38 -0.14
CA ILE A 14 -26.61 19.88 -0.93
C ILE A 14 -26.29 18.94 -2.10
N LEU A 15 -26.27 17.62 -1.87
CA LEU A 15 -25.97 16.65 -2.95
C LEU A 15 -27.08 16.64 -4.00
N GLU A 16 -28.34 16.65 -3.60
CA GLU A 16 -29.49 16.73 -4.50
C GLU A 16 -29.49 18.04 -5.31
N SER A 17 -29.22 19.19 -4.67
CA SER A 17 -29.14 20.49 -5.35
C SER A 17 -28.05 20.56 -6.42
N ARG A 18 -27.01 19.70 -6.33
CA ARG A 18 -25.93 19.56 -7.29
C ARG A 18 -26.21 18.53 -8.39
N GLY A 19 -27.39 17.92 -8.37
CA GLY A 19 -27.84 16.97 -9.38
C GLY A 19 -27.55 15.49 -9.07
N MET A 20 -27.25 15.14 -7.81
CA MET A 20 -27.12 13.73 -7.39
C MET A 20 -28.51 13.13 -7.14
N ILE A 21 -28.76 11.95 -7.72
CA ILE A 21 -29.98 11.19 -7.50
C ILE A 21 -29.81 10.37 -6.21
N ILE A 22 -30.68 10.58 -5.22
CA ILE A 22 -30.70 9.84 -3.97
C ILE A 22 -32.06 9.18 -3.83
N SER A 23 -32.15 7.91 -4.26
CA SER A 23 -33.39 7.14 -4.28
C SER A 23 -33.83 6.66 -2.89
N ASP A 24 -32.87 6.37 -2.00
CA ASP A 24 -33.07 5.95 -0.63
C ASP A 24 -32.35 6.90 0.33
N LYS A 25 -33.12 7.85 0.89
CA LYS A 25 -32.55 8.86 1.81
C LYS A 25 -32.14 8.29 3.16
N GLU A 26 -32.86 7.29 3.66
CA GLU A 26 -32.51 6.68 4.94
C GLU A 26 -31.18 5.93 4.81
N LYS A 27 -31.00 5.18 3.74
CA LYS A 27 -29.72 4.53 3.45
C LYS A 27 -28.60 5.53 3.22
N ALA A 28 -28.87 6.65 2.55
CA ALA A 28 -27.89 7.72 2.38
C ALA A 28 -27.46 8.34 3.74
N LYS A 29 -28.38 8.53 4.67
CA LYS A 29 -28.08 9.00 6.05
C LYS A 29 -27.16 8.03 6.78
N GLU A 30 -27.46 6.73 6.75
CA GLU A 30 -26.61 5.70 7.34
C GLU A 30 -25.17 5.78 6.74
N CYS A 31 -25.05 5.83 5.44
CA CYS A 31 -23.75 5.88 4.77
C CYS A 31 -22.97 7.17 5.10
N LEU A 32 -23.66 8.31 5.15
CA LEU A 32 -23.03 9.59 5.50
C LEU A 32 -22.56 9.62 6.97
N LEU A 33 -23.30 8.98 7.89
CA LEU A 33 -22.91 8.85 9.30
C LEU A 33 -21.76 7.86 9.51
N ASP A 34 -21.72 6.76 8.75
CA ASP A 34 -20.71 5.71 8.87
C ASP A 34 -19.39 6.11 8.19
N ILE A 35 -19.48 6.56 6.93
CA ILE A 35 -18.29 6.82 6.08
C ILE A 35 -17.85 8.27 6.17
N GLY A 36 -18.79 9.20 6.24
CA GLY A 36 -18.57 10.63 6.32
C GLY A 36 -18.59 11.35 4.98
N TYR A 37 -19.23 12.53 4.96
CA TYR A 37 -19.38 13.38 3.79
C TYR A 37 -18.05 13.70 3.09
N PHE A 38 -17.04 14.09 3.87
CA PHE A 38 -15.74 14.47 3.34
C PHE A 38 -15.03 13.28 2.66
N ARG A 39 -15.12 12.07 3.26
CA ARG A 39 -14.52 10.86 2.68
C ARG A 39 -15.23 10.45 1.40
N LEU A 40 -16.56 10.45 1.39
CA LEU A 40 -17.34 10.16 0.18
C LEU A 40 -17.06 11.18 -0.93
N GLY A 41 -16.61 12.39 -0.58
CA GLY A 41 -16.18 13.42 -1.51
C GLY A 41 -15.10 12.99 -2.50
N PHE A 42 -14.24 12.05 -2.11
CA PHE A 42 -13.23 11.47 -3.01
C PHE A 42 -13.84 10.51 -4.03
N TYR A 43 -14.96 9.86 -3.66
CA TYR A 43 -15.61 8.83 -4.49
C TYR A 43 -16.70 9.39 -5.39
N TRP A 44 -17.32 10.52 -5.06
CA TRP A 44 -18.22 11.18 -6.01
C TRP A 44 -17.51 12.14 -6.98
N PHE A 45 -16.25 12.53 -6.71
CA PHE A 45 -15.51 13.42 -7.59
C PHE A 45 -15.42 12.95 -9.05
N PRO A 46 -15.25 11.66 -9.39
CA PRO A 46 -15.29 11.18 -10.77
C PRO A 46 -16.61 11.43 -11.50
N PHE A 47 -17.68 11.62 -10.77
CA PHE A 47 -19.01 11.89 -11.32
C PHE A 47 -19.32 13.39 -11.46
N GLU A 48 -18.42 14.29 -11.01
CA GLU A 48 -18.61 15.73 -11.24
C GLU A 48 -18.34 16.11 -12.70
N LYS A 49 -19.07 17.11 -13.21
CA LYS A 49 -18.89 17.65 -14.57
C LYS A 49 -17.49 18.16 -14.84
N THR A 50 -16.81 18.65 -13.80
CA THR A 50 -15.45 19.21 -13.87
C THR A 50 -14.34 18.17 -13.74
N TYR A 51 -14.66 16.90 -13.47
CA TYR A 51 -13.63 15.84 -13.37
C TYR A 51 -12.86 15.70 -14.70
N PRO A 52 -11.52 15.51 -14.68
CA PRO A 52 -10.63 15.32 -13.52
C PRO A 52 -10.02 16.63 -12.95
N ARG A 53 -10.53 17.79 -13.37
CA ARG A 53 -10.00 19.10 -12.96
C ARG A 53 -10.24 19.34 -11.46
N LYS A 54 -9.16 19.53 -10.69
CA LYS A 54 -9.22 19.74 -9.23
C LYS A 54 -9.40 21.23 -8.85
N ALA A 55 -8.97 22.14 -9.71
CA ALA A 55 -9.16 23.59 -9.51
C ALA A 55 -10.50 24.05 -10.08
N ASN A 56 -11.12 25.04 -9.42
CA ASN A 56 -12.39 25.65 -9.85
C ASN A 56 -13.50 24.64 -10.11
N ARG A 57 -13.68 23.66 -9.18
CA ARG A 57 -14.77 22.69 -9.25
C ARG A 57 -16.11 23.37 -9.06
N THR A 58 -17.07 23.06 -9.92
CA THR A 58 -18.46 23.52 -9.77
C THR A 58 -19.23 22.69 -8.75
N HIS A 59 -18.76 21.47 -8.48
CA HIS A 59 -19.42 20.47 -7.64
C HIS A 59 -20.76 19.98 -8.20
N GLU A 60 -21.10 20.32 -9.43
CA GLU A 60 -22.28 19.79 -10.13
C GLU A 60 -21.99 18.39 -10.66
N PHE A 61 -22.95 17.49 -10.52
CA PHE A 61 -22.85 16.12 -11.00
C PHE A 61 -23.26 15.98 -12.46
N LYS A 62 -22.72 14.98 -13.13
CA LYS A 62 -23.16 14.56 -14.46
C LYS A 62 -24.58 14.01 -14.37
N GLU A 63 -25.34 14.15 -15.45
CA GLU A 63 -26.70 13.60 -15.52
C GLU A 63 -26.71 12.10 -15.22
N GLY A 64 -27.72 11.65 -14.47
CA GLY A 64 -27.86 10.25 -14.05
C GLY A 64 -26.92 9.80 -12.94
N THR A 65 -26.15 10.71 -12.32
CA THR A 65 -25.29 10.34 -11.18
C THR A 65 -26.13 9.94 -9.98
N SER A 66 -25.99 8.68 -9.56
CA SER A 66 -26.66 8.13 -8.38
C SER A 66 -25.70 8.09 -7.17
N PHE A 67 -26.23 8.31 -5.97
CA PHE A 67 -25.50 8.10 -4.71
C PHE A 67 -25.02 6.64 -4.57
N ASP A 68 -25.80 5.68 -5.07
CA ASP A 68 -25.43 4.26 -5.08
C ASP A 68 -24.12 3.98 -5.84
N TYR A 69 -23.85 4.70 -6.94
CA TYR A 69 -22.59 4.57 -7.67
C TYR A 69 -21.38 4.96 -6.79
N VAL A 70 -21.56 6.01 -5.99
CA VAL A 70 -20.53 6.49 -5.06
C VAL A 70 -20.24 5.44 -4.00
N ILE A 71 -21.30 4.86 -3.42
CA ILE A 71 -21.19 3.83 -2.38
C ILE A 71 -20.55 2.55 -2.94
N ARG A 72 -20.93 2.12 -4.14
CA ARG A 72 -20.31 0.95 -4.79
C ARG A 72 -18.85 1.17 -5.10
N LEU A 73 -18.46 2.36 -5.58
CA LEU A 73 -17.07 2.72 -5.81
C LEU A 73 -16.26 2.72 -4.49
N TYR A 74 -16.85 3.22 -3.41
CA TYR A 74 -16.23 3.20 -2.07
C TYR A 74 -15.97 1.77 -1.58
N TYR A 75 -16.99 0.89 -1.65
CA TYR A 75 -16.83 -0.48 -1.19
C TYR A 75 -15.92 -1.31 -2.09
N PHE A 76 -15.94 -1.10 -3.39
CA PHE A 76 -14.93 -1.71 -4.28
C PHE A 76 -13.51 -1.36 -3.82
N ASP A 77 -13.26 -0.08 -3.58
CA ASP A 77 -11.94 0.41 -3.17
C ASP A 77 -11.57 -0.12 -1.75
N TYR A 78 -12.55 -0.23 -0.85
CA TYR A 78 -12.40 -0.82 0.46
C TYR A 78 -11.99 -2.31 0.37
N ASP A 79 -12.70 -3.09 -0.42
CA ASP A 79 -12.45 -4.53 -0.58
C ASP A 79 -11.12 -4.78 -1.29
N LEU A 80 -10.79 -3.98 -2.31
CA LEU A 80 -9.50 -4.06 -2.99
C LEU A 80 -8.34 -3.79 -2.00
N ARG A 81 -8.46 -2.80 -1.11
CA ARG A 81 -7.44 -2.55 -0.06
C ARG A 81 -7.24 -3.77 0.83
N ASN A 82 -8.31 -4.41 1.26
CA ASN A 82 -8.25 -5.59 2.14
C ASN A 82 -7.62 -6.79 1.42
N ILE A 83 -8.00 -7.04 0.17
CA ILE A 83 -7.36 -8.09 -0.65
C ILE A 83 -5.87 -7.82 -0.76
N LEU A 84 -5.46 -6.63 -1.16
CA LEU A 84 -4.04 -6.31 -1.35
C LEU A 84 -3.25 -6.41 -0.05
N LEU A 85 -3.75 -5.92 1.08
CA LEU A 85 -3.10 -6.03 2.39
C LEU A 85 -2.82 -7.47 2.81
N LYS A 86 -3.77 -8.37 2.58
CA LYS A 86 -3.63 -9.81 2.85
C LYS A 86 -2.38 -10.38 2.17
N TYR A 87 -2.14 -10.04 0.91
CA TYR A 87 -1.02 -10.57 0.13
C TYR A 87 0.28 -9.80 0.35
N ILE A 88 0.22 -8.51 0.56
CA ILE A 88 1.37 -7.67 0.92
C ILE A 88 1.99 -8.15 2.23
N SER A 89 1.19 -8.51 3.24
CA SER A 89 1.67 -9.06 4.51
C SER A 89 2.58 -10.29 4.31
N ARG A 90 2.27 -11.15 3.33
CA ARG A 90 3.13 -12.31 3.01
C ARG A 90 4.48 -11.91 2.43
N VAL A 91 4.49 -10.88 1.58
CA VAL A 91 5.73 -10.34 1.02
C VAL A 91 6.58 -9.68 2.12
N GLU A 92 5.96 -8.87 2.98
CA GLU A 92 6.63 -8.20 4.11
C GLU A 92 7.34 -9.20 5.02
N ILE A 93 6.61 -10.23 5.49
CA ILE A 93 7.18 -11.29 6.37
C ILE A 93 8.31 -12.03 5.65
N ASN A 94 8.10 -12.44 4.39
CA ASN A 94 9.10 -13.19 3.64
C ASN A 94 10.39 -12.38 3.41
N PHE A 95 10.26 -11.11 3.05
CA PHE A 95 11.41 -10.23 2.84
C PHE A 95 12.21 -10.04 4.14
N ARG A 96 11.54 -9.73 5.24
CA ARG A 96 12.17 -9.61 6.57
C ARG A 96 12.92 -10.89 6.93
N THR A 97 12.27 -12.05 6.81
CA THR A 97 12.88 -13.35 7.10
C THR A 97 14.12 -13.62 6.24
N LYS A 98 14.03 -13.40 4.93
CA LYS A 98 15.17 -13.61 4.02
C LYS A 98 16.32 -12.64 4.34
N LEU A 99 16.05 -11.36 4.57
CA LEU A 99 17.08 -10.40 4.96
C LEU A 99 17.77 -10.82 6.24
N ILE A 100 17.03 -11.13 7.30
CA ILE A 100 17.58 -11.57 8.57
C ILE A 100 18.43 -12.84 8.40
N TYR A 101 17.88 -13.83 7.71
CA TYR A 101 18.55 -15.12 7.52
C TYR A 101 19.87 -14.97 6.76
N HIS A 102 19.88 -14.32 5.61
CA HIS A 102 21.07 -14.20 4.76
C HIS A 102 22.12 -13.30 5.42
N ALA A 103 21.74 -12.15 5.99
CA ALA A 103 22.67 -11.27 6.65
C ALA A 103 23.25 -11.90 7.94
N SER A 104 22.44 -12.54 8.78
CA SER A 104 22.94 -13.20 10.00
C SER A 104 23.83 -14.41 9.71
N ASN A 105 23.58 -15.16 8.63
CA ASN A 105 24.48 -16.23 8.21
C ASN A 105 25.77 -15.71 7.56
N ARG A 106 25.72 -14.56 6.91
CA ARG A 106 26.89 -13.89 6.35
C ARG A 106 27.82 -13.38 7.47
N TYR A 107 27.22 -12.83 8.54
CA TYR A 107 27.91 -12.22 9.69
C TYR A 107 27.78 -13.10 10.95
N LYS A 108 28.07 -14.41 10.83
CA LYS A 108 27.80 -15.41 11.88
C LYS A 108 28.32 -15.07 13.27
N GLN A 109 29.45 -14.37 13.35
CA GLN A 109 30.09 -13.99 14.63
C GLN A 109 29.54 -12.68 15.20
N GLU A 110 28.64 -11.99 14.50
CA GLU A 110 28.19 -10.66 14.81
C GLU A 110 26.64 -10.63 14.91
N PRO A 111 26.05 -11.10 16.01
CA PRO A 111 24.60 -11.16 16.15
C PRO A 111 23.91 -9.78 16.12
N PHE A 112 24.66 -8.71 16.32
CA PHE A 112 24.19 -7.31 16.35
C PHE A 112 24.60 -6.52 15.10
N TRP A 113 24.92 -7.20 14.00
CA TRP A 113 25.39 -6.61 12.74
C TRP A 113 24.54 -5.44 12.25
N TYR A 114 23.24 -5.46 12.53
CA TYR A 114 22.29 -4.45 12.09
C TYR A 114 22.45 -3.08 12.78
N GLN A 115 23.27 -3.00 13.84
CA GLN A 115 23.63 -1.77 14.54
C GLN A 115 25.11 -1.41 14.40
N ASP A 116 25.88 -2.19 13.66
CA ASP A 116 27.31 -1.98 13.52
C ASP A 116 27.62 -1.23 12.22
N SER A 117 28.29 -0.08 12.37
CA SER A 117 28.76 0.74 11.26
C SER A 117 29.73 0.04 10.31
N LYS A 118 30.28 -1.11 10.70
CA LYS A 118 31.07 -1.98 9.82
C LYS A 118 30.21 -2.56 8.67
N TYR A 119 28.96 -2.91 8.95
CA TYR A 119 28.05 -3.61 8.03
C TYR A 119 26.96 -2.72 7.46
N VAL A 120 26.56 -1.69 8.20
CA VAL A 120 25.46 -0.77 7.84
C VAL A 120 26.00 0.65 7.74
N ASN A 121 25.41 1.46 6.86
CA ASN A 121 25.79 2.86 6.70
C ASN A 121 25.58 3.62 8.02
N LYS A 122 26.63 4.31 8.49
CA LYS A 122 26.62 5.04 9.75
C LYS A 122 25.53 6.12 9.80
N VAL A 123 25.33 6.84 8.69
CA VAL A 123 24.29 7.89 8.60
C VAL A 123 22.90 7.31 8.87
N PHE A 124 22.61 6.12 8.33
CA PHE A 124 21.34 5.43 8.58
C PHE A 124 21.21 4.93 10.02
N LEU A 125 22.30 4.49 10.65
CA LEU A 125 22.26 4.07 12.07
C LEU A 125 21.91 5.22 13.02
N GLU A 126 22.17 6.46 12.61
CA GLU A 126 21.88 7.70 13.34
C GLU A 126 20.59 8.38 12.87
N ASP A 127 19.83 7.76 11.93
CA ASP A 127 18.60 8.29 11.34
C ASP A 127 17.36 7.97 12.20
N ASP A 128 16.38 8.87 12.19
CA ASP A 128 15.10 8.74 12.91
C ASP A 128 14.38 7.42 12.62
N VAL A 129 14.54 6.86 11.41
CA VAL A 129 13.93 5.58 11.03
C VAL A 129 14.50 4.43 11.85
N MET A 130 15.83 4.40 12.00
CA MET A 130 16.50 3.37 12.78
C MET A 130 16.26 3.55 14.27
N GLU A 131 16.34 4.79 14.78
CA GLU A 131 16.03 5.11 16.18
C GLU A 131 14.62 4.64 16.55
N LYS A 132 13.62 5.00 15.70
CA LYS A 132 12.24 4.58 15.91
C LYS A 132 12.08 3.06 15.88
N ALA A 133 12.70 2.37 14.92
CA ALA A 133 12.62 0.92 14.81
C ALA A 133 13.18 0.23 16.07
N MET A 134 14.32 0.71 16.59
CA MET A 134 14.91 0.22 17.81
C MET A 134 14.04 0.50 19.04
N LYS A 135 13.52 1.71 19.15
CA LYS A 135 12.62 2.11 20.23
C LYS A 135 11.33 1.28 20.24
N ASP A 136 10.75 1.00 19.08
CA ASP A 136 9.52 0.20 18.98
C ASP A 136 9.82 -1.26 19.33
N ALA A 137 10.90 -1.85 18.81
CA ALA A 137 11.32 -3.21 19.18
C ALA A 137 11.60 -3.36 20.68
N SER A 138 12.22 -2.35 21.32
CA SER A 138 12.57 -2.40 22.75
C SER A 138 11.36 -2.39 23.71
N LYS A 139 10.16 -2.11 23.23
CA LYS A 139 8.91 -2.16 24.02
C LYS A 139 8.30 -3.55 24.09
N GLU A 140 8.73 -4.46 23.22
CA GLU A 140 8.19 -5.81 23.14
C GLU A 140 8.66 -6.68 24.30
N ASP A 141 7.74 -7.35 24.96
CA ASP A 141 8.03 -8.16 26.16
C ASP A 141 9.13 -9.19 25.91
N VAL A 142 9.13 -9.82 24.75
CA VAL A 142 10.13 -10.83 24.37
C VAL A 142 11.51 -10.23 24.23
N ILE A 143 11.63 -9.00 23.81
CA ILE A 143 12.89 -8.26 23.68
C ILE A 143 13.35 -7.79 25.05
N ILE A 144 12.45 -7.25 25.88
CA ILE A 144 12.73 -6.85 27.26
C ILE A 144 13.26 -8.06 28.06
N HIS A 145 12.60 -9.21 27.94
CA HIS A 145 13.03 -10.44 28.61
C HIS A 145 14.42 -10.89 28.14
N ASP A 146 14.65 -10.89 26.82
CA ASP A 146 15.96 -11.26 26.24
C ASP A 146 17.08 -10.37 26.72
N MET A 147 16.88 -9.05 26.74
CA MET A 147 17.88 -8.08 27.20
C MET A 147 18.21 -8.29 28.68
N LYS A 148 17.21 -8.51 29.54
CA LYS A 148 17.39 -8.77 30.99
C LYS A 148 18.11 -10.09 31.22
N ALA A 149 17.70 -11.18 30.57
CA ALA A 149 18.27 -12.51 30.74
C ALA A 149 19.75 -12.56 30.37
N HIS A 150 20.19 -11.77 29.39
CA HIS A 150 21.58 -11.76 28.92
C HIS A 150 22.36 -10.52 29.35
N LYS A 151 21.80 -9.67 30.21
CA LYS A 151 22.43 -8.43 30.74
C LYS A 151 23.01 -7.54 29.62
N ARG A 152 22.20 -7.26 28.59
CA ARG A 152 22.60 -6.45 27.43
C ARG A 152 21.51 -5.44 27.07
N ASN A 153 21.87 -4.39 26.31
CA ASN A 153 20.98 -3.31 25.93
C ASN A 153 20.32 -3.53 24.58
N VAL A 154 20.68 -4.59 23.86
CA VAL A 154 20.17 -4.89 22.51
C VAL A 154 19.99 -6.38 22.34
N SER A 155 19.05 -6.77 21.51
CA SER A 155 18.80 -8.17 21.15
C SER A 155 19.43 -8.52 19.80
N PRO A 156 19.78 -9.78 19.53
CA PRO A 156 20.27 -10.21 18.23
C PRO A 156 19.33 -9.85 17.09
N ALA A 157 19.88 -9.67 15.87
CA ALA A 157 19.13 -9.27 14.68
C ALA A 157 17.86 -10.10 14.46
N TRP A 158 17.92 -11.43 14.60
CA TRP A 158 16.79 -12.34 14.40
C TRP A 158 15.67 -12.23 15.45
N LYS A 159 15.89 -11.49 16.54
CA LYS A 159 14.84 -11.14 17.51
C LYS A 159 14.34 -9.71 17.31
N ALA A 160 15.25 -8.74 17.31
CA ALA A 160 14.90 -7.33 17.26
C ALA A 160 14.21 -6.94 15.94
N MET A 161 14.74 -7.40 14.82
CA MET A 161 14.20 -7.03 13.49
C MET A 161 12.83 -7.65 13.19
N GLU A 162 12.36 -8.64 13.95
CA GLU A 162 10.99 -9.15 13.80
C GLU A 162 9.95 -8.04 14.05
N PHE A 163 10.29 -7.07 14.88
CA PHE A 163 9.43 -5.94 15.23
C PHE A 163 9.68 -4.68 14.41
N PHE A 164 10.58 -4.73 13.43
CA PHE A 164 10.80 -3.60 12.54
C PHE A 164 9.63 -3.42 11.58
N SER A 165 9.24 -2.18 11.34
CA SER A 165 8.27 -1.89 10.28
C SER A 165 8.82 -2.30 8.91
N PHE A 166 7.91 -2.52 7.94
CA PHE A 166 8.33 -2.83 6.58
C PHE A 166 9.26 -1.77 5.99
N GLY A 167 8.96 -0.48 6.25
CA GLY A 167 9.82 0.62 5.83
C GLY A 167 11.22 0.56 6.44
N ALA A 168 11.34 0.34 7.75
CA ALA A 168 12.63 0.23 8.42
C ALA A 168 13.45 -0.97 7.90
N THR A 169 12.78 -2.10 7.63
CA THR A 169 13.41 -3.30 7.06
C THR A 169 13.98 -3.03 5.66
N ILE A 170 13.23 -2.31 4.80
CA ILE A 170 13.68 -1.91 3.46
C ILE A 170 14.84 -0.91 3.56
N SER A 171 14.73 0.09 4.43
CA SER A 171 15.80 1.08 4.64
C SER A 171 17.08 0.42 5.14
N LEU A 172 16.99 -0.55 6.04
CA LEU A 172 18.16 -1.31 6.50
C LEU A 172 18.81 -2.10 5.35
N TYR A 173 18.02 -2.78 4.52
CA TYR A 173 18.55 -3.46 3.33
C TYR A 173 19.26 -2.49 2.38
N ASP A 174 18.68 -1.32 2.13
CA ASP A 174 19.28 -0.31 1.25
C ASP A 174 20.61 0.20 1.80
N ASN A 175 20.72 0.32 3.12
CA ASN A 175 21.91 0.82 3.82
C ASN A 175 22.94 -0.27 4.20
N LEU A 176 22.76 -1.53 3.79
CA LEU A 176 23.81 -2.53 3.87
C LEU A 176 25.01 -2.10 3.01
N LYS A 177 26.21 -2.14 3.59
CA LYS A 177 27.45 -1.77 2.89
C LYS A 177 27.94 -2.84 1.90
N GLU A 178 27.56 -4.10 2.13
CA GLU A 178 28.01 -5.21 1.32
C GLU A 178 27.13 -5.41 0.08
N GLY A 179 27.61 -4.91 -1.07
CA GLY A 179 26.92 -5.04 -2.36
C GLY A 179 26.62 -6.49 -2.77
N PRO A 180 27.55 -7.45 -2.63
CA PRO A 180 27.28 -8.87 -2.91
C PRO A 180 26.08 -9.45 -2.12
N LEU A 181 25.92 -9.11 -0.84
CA LEU A 181 24.78 -9.54 -0.02
C LEU A 181 23.45 -8.94 -0.55
N LYS A 182 23.47 -7.66 -0.92
CA LYS A 182 22.31 -7.01 -1.55
C LYS A 182 21.91 -7.70 -2.86
N CYS A 183 22.90 -8.06 -3.70
CA CYS A 183 22.69 -8.83 -4.92
C CYS A 183 22.17 -10.24 -4.66
N GLU A 184 22.68 -10.93 -3.64
CA GLU A 184 22.21 -12.25 -3.24
C GLU A 184 20.73 -12.20 -2.88
N ILE A 185 20.32 -11.26 -2.00
CA ILE A 185 18.94 -11.11 -1.55
C ILE A 185 18.01 -10.73 -2.72
N SER A 186 18.41 -9.79 -3.58
CA SER A 186 17.58 -9.41 -4.74
C SER A 186 17.34 -10.55 -5.72
N LYS A 187 18.36 -11.40 -5.93
CA LYS A 187 18.25 -12.61 -6.77
C LYS A 187 17.27 -13.64 -6.26
N LEU A 188 17.00 -13.70 -4.93
CA LEU A 188 15.95 -14.56 -4.35
C LEU A 188 14.54 -14.17 -4.82
N TYR A 189 14.40 -13.00 -5.41
CA TYR A 189 13.18 -12.48 -6.03
C TYR A 189 13.27 -12.39 -7.56
N GLY A 190 14.24 -13.09 -8.17
CA GLY A 190 14.42 -13.11 -9.62
C GLY A 190 14.92 -11.76 -10.19
N ILE A 191 15.47 -10.86 -9.35
CA ILE A 191 15.92 -9.52 -9.77
C ILE A 191 17.44 -9.41 -9.55
N SER A 192 18.20 -9.27 -10.62
CA SER A 192 19.66 -9.20 -10.53
C SER A 192 20.17 -7.85 -10.01
N SER A 193 19.45 -6.76 -10.26
CA SER A 193 19.82 -5.41 -9.85
C SER A 193 19.22 -5.08 -8.47
N PRO A 194 20.01 -4.81 -7.42
CA PRO A 194 19.52 -4.35 -6.13
C PRO A 194 18.67 -3.07 -6.22
N ASN A 195 19.02 -2.14 -7.12
CA ASN A 195 18.25 -0.90 -7.29
C ASN A 195 16.86 -1.16 -7.89
N ASN A 196 16.74 -2.06 -8.87
CA ASN A 196 15.44 -2.45 -9.40
C ASN A 196 14.62 -3.20 -8.35
N PHE A 197 15.25 -4.05 -7.54
CA PHE A 197 14.59 -4.70 -6.42
C PHE A 197 14.10 -3.69 -5.38
N LEU A 198 14.91 -2.69 -5.02
CA LEU A 198 14.49 -1.59 -4.13
C LEU A 198 13.28 -0.85 -4.69
N SER A 199 13.26 -0.51 -5.97
CA SER A 199 12.11 0.12 -6.61
C SER A 199 10.84 -0.75 -6.47
N TYR A 200 10.96 -2.07 -6.66
CA TYR A 200 9.82 -2.99 -6.56
C TYR A 200 9.32 -3.13 -5.12
N ILE A 201 10.22 -3.38 -4.18
CA ILE A 201 9.82 -3.59 -2.79
C ILE A 201 9.29 -2.29 -2.14
N ASP A 202 9.84 -1.13 -2.53
CA ASP A 202 9.34 0.17 -2.09
C ASP A 202 7.97 0.52 -2.70
N THR A 203 7.73 0.11 -3.94
CA THR A 203 6.38 0.18 -4.55
C THR A 203 5.36 -0.59 -3.71
N ILE A 204 5.69 -1.81 -3.28
CA ILE A 204 4.82 -2.62 -2.41
C ILE A 204 4.62 -1.94 -1.04
N ARG A 205 5.67 -1.35 -0.45
CA ARG A 205 5.57 -0.57 0.79
C ARG A 205 4.63 0.63 0.64
N LYS A 206 4.74 1.38 -0.45
CA LYS A 206 3.83 2.50 -0.75
C LYS A 206 2.39 2.02 -0.89
N LEU A 207 2.18 0.93 -1.63
CA LEU A 207 0.85 0.32 -1.78
C LEU A 207 0.29 -0.14 -0.42
N ARG A 208 1.10 -0.82 0.41
CA ARG A 208 0.74 -1.20 1.78
C ARG A 208 0.29 0.00 2.60
N ASN A 209 1.03 1.10 2.54
CA ASN A 209 0.70 2.30 3.30
C ASN A 209 -0.60 2.96 2.80
N PHE A 210 -0.86 2.95 1.49
CA PHE A 210 -2.14 3.43 0.97
C PHE A 210 -3.31 2.57 1.48
N CYS A 211 -3.16 1.25 1.44
CA CYS A 211 -4.17 0.33 1.93
C CYS A 211 -4.39 0.47 3.44
N ALA A 212 -3.33 0.40 4.24
CA ALA A 212 -3.41 0.42 5.71
C ALA A 212 -3.95 1.74 6.28
N HIS A 213 -3.70 2.86 5.62
CA HIS A 213 -4.22 4.17 6.04
C HIS A 213 -5.55 4.54 5.36
N GLY A 214 -6.21 3.59 4.71
CA GLY A 214 -7.52 3.78 4.09
C GLY A 214 -7.53 4.87 3.01
N LYS A 215 -6.40 5.08 2.30
CA LYS A 215 -6.36 6.06 1.19
C LYS A 215 -7.13 5.53 -0.02
N VAL A 216 -7.66 6.44 -0.82
CA VAL A 216 -8.31 6.10 -2.08
C VAL A 216 -7.30 5.44 -3.01
N LEU A 217 -7.63 4.25 -3.55
CA LEU A 217 -6.74 3.51 -4.44
C LEU A 217 -7.08 3.66 -5.91
N PHE A 218 -8.35 3.59 -6.29
CA PHE A 218 -8.79 3.50 -7.70
C PHE A 218 -8.27 4.68 -8.57
N ASP A 219 -8.05 5.85 -7.98
CA ASP A 219 -7.51 7.07 -8.64
C ASP A 219 -6.12 7.43 -8.11
N LYS A 220 -5.34 6.43 -7.67
CA LYS A 220 -4.04 6.70 -7.06
C LYS A 220 -2.92 6.56 -8.05
N ASN A 221 -2.15 7.65 -8.19
CA ASN A 221 -0.84 7.60 -8.82
C ASN A 221 0.25 7.45 -7.77
N LEU A 222 1.24 6.64 -8.08
CA LEU A 222 2.46 6.51 -7.29
C LEU A 222 3.27 7.80 -7.40
N PRO A 223 3.92 8.26 -6.30
CA PRO A 223 4.73 9.47 -6.32
C PRO A 223 6.01 9.30 -7.17
N GLU A 224 6.47 8.08 -7.35
CA GLU A 224 7.66 7.72 -8.11
C GLU A 224 7.33 6.62 -9.11
N ALA A 225 7.96 6.68 -10.28
CA ALA A 225 7.79 5.68 -11.31
C ALA A 225 8.50 4.36 -10.93
N ILE A 226 7.82 3.24 -11.18
CA ILE A 226 8.39 1.91 -11.05
C ILE A 226 9.54 1.75 -12.05
N SER A 227 10.71 1.31 -11.58
CA SER A 227 11.87 1.02 -12.45
C SER A 227 11.59 -0.13 -13.40
N ASN A 228 12.23 -0.09 -14.57
CA ASN A 228 12.24 -1.24 -15.46
C ASN A 228 12.99 -2.40 -14.78
N GLY A 229 12.35 -3.55 -14.73
CA GLY A 229 12.86 -4.76 -14.12
C GLY A 229 12.29 -5.97 -14.86
N PRO A 230 12.08 -7.11 -14.20
CA PRO A 230 11.54 -8.32 -14.84
C PRO A 230 10.18 -8.14 -15.54
N LEU A 231 9.39 -7.16 -15.13
CA LEU A 231 8.13 -6.79 -15.79
C LEU A 231 8.32 -6.01 -17.08
N GLY A 232 9.56 -5.62 -17.43
CA GLY A 232 9.86 -4.84 -18.61
C GLY A 232 9.28 -3.43 -18.58
N TYR A 233 8.91 -2.90 -19.74
CA TYR A 233 8.35 -1.55 -19.89
C TYR A 233 6.86 -1.52 -19.54
N LEU A 234 6.50 -0.80 -18.48
CA LEU A 234 5.13 -0.70 -17.98
C LEU A 234 4.29 0.43 -18.62
N GLY A 235 4.87 1.26 -19.48
CA GLY A 235 4.16 2.39 -20.08
C GLY A 235 3.58 3.35 -19.02
N ASN A 236 2.30 3.70 -19.15
CA ASN A 236 1.59 4.54 -18.18
C ASN A 236 1.42 3.85 -16.83
N ASN A 237 1.38 2.52 -16.80
CA ASN A 237 1.21 1.75 -15.57
C ASN A 237 2.38 1.93 -14.58
N LYS A 238 3.54 2.45 -15.03
CA LYS A 238 4.69 2.72 -14.13
C LYS A 238 4.37 3.63 -12.94
N THR A 239 3.28 4.39 -13.00
CA THR A 239 2.82 5.27 -11.93
C THR A 239 1.39 4.97 -11.46
N GLN A 240 0.68 4.05 -12.12
CA GLN A 240 -0.70 3.71 -11.81
C GLN A 240 -0.81 2.53 -10.82
N LEU A 241 -1.99 2.38 -10.23
CA LEU A 241 -2.31 1.28 -9.32
C LEU A 241 -2.07 -0.11 -9.94
N PHE A 242 -2.43 -0.28 -11.21
CA PHE A 242 -2.23 -1.57 -11.88
C PHE A 242 -0.74 -1.95 -11.98
N GLY A 243 0.15 -0.98 -12.20
CA GLY A 243 1.60 -1.26 -12.15
C GLY A 243 2.06 -1.73 -10.78
N ALA A 244 1.56 -1.11 -9.70
CA ALA A 244 1.85 -1.55 -8.33
C ALA A 244 1.29 -2.96 -8.05
N TYR A 245 0.11 -3.28 -8.57
CA TYR A 245 -0.47 -4.62 -8.53
C TYR A 245 0.41 -5.66 -9.25
N LEU A 246 0.89 -5.37 -10.45
CA LEU A 246 1.78 -6.26 -11.20
C LEU A 246 3.12 -6.49 -10.48
N VAL A 247 3.66 -5.47 -9.83
CA VAL A 247 4.86 -5.60 -8.99
C VAL A 247 4.60 -6.50 -7.78
N LEU A 248 3.46 -6.30 -7.10
CA LEU A 248 3.06 -7.17 -5.99
C LEU A 248 2.89 -8.62 -6.46
N GLU A 249 2.23 -8.83 -7.59
CA GLU A 249 2.03 -10.14 -8.19
C GLU A 249 3.35 -10.82 -8.52
N TYR A 250 4.28 -10.11 -9.14
CA TYR A 250 5.59 -10.63 -9.49
C TYR A 250 6.38 -11.07 -8.23
N ILE A 251 6.50 -10.19 -7.23
CA ILE A 251 7.23 -10.49 -5.99
C ILE A 251 6.54 -11.60 -5.18
N LEU A 252 5.21 -11.59 -5.10
CA LEU A 252 4.44 -12.65 -4.45
C LEU A 252 4.67 -14.00 -5.14
N GLY A 253 4.82 -14.03 -6.45
CA GLY A 253 5.14 -15.23 -7.23
C GLY A 253 6.48 -15.85 -6.85
N GLN A 254 7.47 -15.04 -6.44
CA GLN A 254 8.75 -15.52 -5.92
C GLN A 254 8.64 -16.05 -4.46
N VAL A 255 7.51 -15.79 -3.80
CA VAL A 255 7.22 -16.27 -2.45
C VAL A 255 6.33 -17.52 -2.49
N SER A 256 5.24 -17.47 -3.28
CA SER A 256 4.27 -18.56 -3.36
C SER A 256 3.39 -18.42 -4.61
N HIS A 257 3.52 -19.36 -5.52
CA HIS A 257 2.75 -19.38 -6.76
C HIS A 257 1.22 -19.53 -6.51
N ASN A 258 0.82 -20.36 -5.57
CA ASN A 258 -0.60 -20.56 -5.25
C ASN A 258 -1.25 -19.26 -4.76
N ARG A 259 -0.53 -18.45 -3.97
CA ARG A 259 -1.07 -17.17 -3.48
C ARG A 259 -1.23 -16.10 -4.57
N VAL A 260 -0.49 -16.21 -5.65
CA VAL A 260 -0.73 -15.36 -6.84
C VAL A 260 -2.07 -15.71 -7.46
N GLN A 261 -2.36 -17.01 -7.62
CA GLN A 261 -3.64 -17.47 -8.18
C GLN A 261 -4.82 -17.05 -7.29
N ASP A 262 -4.67 -17.19 -5.96
CA ASP A 262 -5.68 -16.74 -5.00
C ASP A 262 -5.92 -15.23 -5.14
N MET A 263 -4.86 -14.40 -5.18
CA MET A 263 -4.96 -12.95 -5.33
C MET A 263 -5.63 -12.55 -6.64
N ARG A 264 -5.24 -13.18 -7.76
CA ARG A 264 -5.87 -12.93 -9.07
C ARG A 264 -7.36 -13.25 -9.03
N SER A 265 -7.71 -14.42 -8.48
CA SER A 265 -9.10 -14.86 -8.38
C SER A 265 -9.96 -13.91 -7.54
N GLU A 266 -9.43 -13.45 -6.39
CA GLU A 266 -10.13 -12.50 -5.51
C GLU A 266 -10.31 -11.13 -6.18
N VAL A 267 -9.26 -10.60 -6.81
CA VAL A 267 -9.35 -9.32 -7.53
C VAL A 267 -10.27 -9.43 -8.74
N LYS A 268 -10.19 -10.54 -9.50
CA LYS A 268 -11.09 -10.78 -10.63
C LYS A 268 -12.54 -10.84 -10.19
N ALA A 269 -12.83 -11.60 -9.13
CA ALA A 269 -14.18 -11.71 -8.58
C ALA A 269 -14.74 -10.35 -8.13
N LEU A 270 -13.90 -9.47 -7.59
CA LEU A 270 -14.31 -8.10 -7.22
C LEU A 270 -14.78 -7.29 -8.44
N PHE A 271 -14.10 -7.42 -9.59
CA PHE A 271 -14.53 -6.79 -10.84
C PHE A 271 -15.75 -7.47 -11.48
N ASP A 272 -15.83 -8.80 -11.42
CA ASP A 272 -16.94 -9.56 -12.01
C ASP A 272 -18.25 -9.31 -11.25
N ASN A 273 -18.17 -9.11 -9.94
CA ASN A 273 -19.32 -8.80 -9.08
C ASN A 273 -19.73 -7.32 -9.09
N MET A 274 -19.01 -6.43 -9.81
CA MET A 274 -19.42 -5.03 -9.98
C MET A 274 -20.61 -4.94 -10.96
N PRO A 275 -21.80 -4.58 -10.45
CA PRO A 275 -23.02 -4.61 -11.29
C PRO A 275 -23.13 -3.43 -12.26
N ASP A 276 -22.38 -2.34 -12.03
CA ASP A 276 -22.52 -1.11 -12.78
C ASP A 276 -21.36 -0.88 -13.75
N ASP A 277 -21.64 -0.86 -15.03
CA ASP A 277 -20.64 -0.56 -16.06
C ASP A 277 -20.07 0.86 -15.93
N VAL A 278 -20.85 1.82 -15.43
CA VAL A 278 -20.40 3.21 -15.19
C VAL A 278 -19.31 3.21 -14.12
N VAL A 279 -19.54 2.57 -12.97
CA VAL A 279 -18.57 2.48 -11.87
C VAL A 279 -17.35 1.69 -12.30
N LYS A 280 -17.56 0.56 -12.97
CA LYS A 280 -16.49 -0.30 -13.49
C LYS A 280 -15.58 0.45 -14.47
N SER A 281 -16.17 1.23 -15.38
CA SER A 281 -15.43 2.06 -16.33
C SER A 281 -14.55 3.10 -15.63
N ILE A 282 -15.08 3.79 -14.62
CA ILE A 282 -14.31 4.76 -13.81
C ILE A 282 -13.11 4.08 -13.14
N ILE A 283 -13.32 2.91 -12.54
CA ILE A 283 -12.23 2.16 -11.88
C ILE A 283 -11.15 1.81 -12.90
N LEU A 284 -11.51 1.21 -14.03
CA LEU A 284 -10.56 0.77 -15.06
C LEU A 284 -9.75 1.94 -15.64
N GLN A 285 -10.42 3.05 -15.96
CA GLN A 285 -9.77 4.23 -16.54
C GLN A 285 -8.74 4.88 -15.58
N ASN A 286 -9.08 4.96 -14.30
CA ASN A 286 -8.26 5.65 -13.33
C ASN A 286 -7.13 4.77 -12.75
N SER A 287 -7.43 3.50 -12.48
CA SER A 287 -6.48 2.55 -11.91
C SER A 287 -5.50 1.96 -12.91
N GLY A 288 -5.86 1.97 -14.21
CA GLY A 288 -5.12 1.32 -15.29
C GLY A 288 -5.30 -0.20 -15.36
N PHE A 289 -6.20 -0.80 -14.58
CA PHE A 289 -6.45 -2.24 -14.62
C PHE A 289 -6.91 -2.70 -16.00
N GLN A 290 -6.38 -3.84 -16.42
CA GLN A 290 -6.71 -4.52 -17.67
C GLN A 290 -7.26 -5.91 -17.34
N LEU A 291 -8.58 -6.10 -17.47
CA LEU A 291 -9.26 -7.34 -17.05
C LEU A 291 -8.76 -8.57 -17.78
N SER A 292 -8.25 -8.42 -19.01
CA SER A 292 -7.65 -9.52 -19.77
C SER A 292 -6.30 -10.01 -19.20
N LYS A 293 -5.76 -9.30 -18.23
CA LYS A 293 -4.48 -9.64 -17.55
C LYS A 293 -4.67 -10.09 -16.10
N LEU A 294 -5.91 -10.16 -15.62
CA LEU A 294 -6.31 -10.78 -14.37
C LEU A 294 -6.74 -12.25 -14.62
#